data_436ea2bab9f923b63454c3de6ba58360
#
_entry.id   436ea2bab9f923b63454c3de6ba58360
#
_cell.length_a   1.000
_cell.length_b   1.000
_cell.length_c   1.000
_cell.angle_alpha   90.00
_cell.angle_beta   90.00
_cell.angle_gamma   90.00
#
_symmetry.space_group_name_H-M   'P 1'
#
loop_
_entity.id
_entity.type
_entity.pdbx_description
1 polymer ?
#
loop_
_entity_poly.entity_id
_entity_poly.type
_entity_poly.pdbx_seq_one_letter_code
_entity_poly.pdbx_strand_id
1 'polypeptide(L)'
;MPPKYKIIADKLKNEIINDVYNDKMLLPTEQILCERFKASRQTIRQALSILVSDGLIERRQGSGSHICGLSSSSTKSLKVIAVVTTYISDYIFPSILREIENVLSANGCTPLLFATQNQVSNERKILKNLLSLDNLDGILVEGTKSGLPNPNIDLYKKLIKKQIPIVFL
;
A
#
# COMPACT_ATOMS: atom_id res chain seq x y z
N MET A 1 10.99 -10.54 -31.28
CA MET A 1 11.71 -9.64 -30.35
C MET A 1 10.77 -8.48 -29.97
N PRO A 2 10.70 -8.09 -28.70
CA PRO A 2 9.90 -6.93 -28.32
C PRO A 2 10.45 -5.65 -28.98
N PRO A 3 9.58 -4.70 -29.36
CA PRO A 3 10.01 -3.44 -29.94
C PRO A 3 10.96 -2.67 -29.03
N LYS A 4 11.94 -1.95 -29.60
CA LYS A 4 12.98 -1.24 -28.86
C LYS A 4 12.43 -0.27 -27.81
N TYR A 5 11.32 0.40 -28.07
CA TYR A 5 10.70 1.32 -27.13
C TYR A 5 10.16 0.62 -25.86
N LYS A 6 9.68 -0.63 -25.97
CA LYS A 6 9.25 -1.42 -24.80
C LYS A 6 10.43 -1.79 -23.92
N ILE A 7 11.53 -2.24 -24.52
CA ILE A 7 12.77 -2.58 -23.78
C ILE A 7 13.29 -1.34 -23.03
N ILE A 8 13.23 -0.17 -23.64
CA ILE A 8 13.65 1.09 -23.02
C ILE A 8 12.70 1.46 -21.87
N ALA A 9 11.39 1.34 -22.07
CA ALA A 9 10.40 1.60 -21.03
C ALA A 9 10.62 0.69 -19.80
N ASP A 10 10.81 -0.62 -20.02
CA ASP A 10 11.06 -1.58 -18.94
C ASP A 10 12.36 -1.28 -18.17
N LYS A 11 13.43 -0.87 -18.87
CA LYS A 11 14.69 -0.46 -18.21
C LYS A 11 14.50 0.79 -17.35
N LEU A 12 13.87 1.83 -17.91
CA LEU A 12 13.59 3.06 -17.16
C LEU A 12 12.65 2.80 -15.97
N LYS A 13 11.64 1.93 -16.14
CA LYS A 13 10.75 1.50 -15.07
C LYS A 13 11.52 0.85 -13.92
N ASN A 14 12.42 -0.08 -14.23
CA ASN A 14 13.26 -0.73 -13.22
C ASN A 14 14.20 0.26 -12.52
N GLU A 15 14.74 1.24 -13.24
CA GLU A 15 15.59 2.29 -12.65
C GLU A 15 14.82 3.22 -11.73
N ILE A 16 13.56 3.55 -12.08
CA ILE A 16 12.66 4.32 -11.21
C ILE A 16 12.33 3.53 -9.94
N ILE A 17 11.98 2.24 -10.08
CA ILE A 17 11.65 1.35 -8.96
C ILE A 17 12.84 1.16 -8.01
N ASN A 18 14.05 1.09 -8.55
CA ASN A 18 15.29 0.94 -7.76
C ASN A 18 15.88 2.29 -7.29
N ASP A 19 15.09 3.37 -7.32
CA ASP A 19 15.45 4.67 -6.78
C ASP A 19 16.73 5.32 -7.38
N VAL A 20 17.10 4.96 -8.61
CA VAL A 20 18.30 5.48 -9.30
C VAL A 20 18.25 7.00 -9.49
N TYR A 21 17.04 7.59 -9.45
CA TYR A 21 16.81 9.03 -9.70
C TYR A 21 16.34 9.80 -8.46
N ASN A 22 16.54 9.26 -7.26
CA ASN A 22 15.95 9.77 -6.00
C ASN A 22 16.30 11.21 -5.68
N ASP A 23 17.54 11.64 -5.98
CA ASP A 23 18.02 12.98 -5.63
C ASP A 23 17.32 14.12 -6.39
N LYS A 24 16.73 13.86 -7.55
CA LYS A 24 16.17 14.91 -8.43
C LYS A 24 14.70 14.72 -8.80
N MET A 25 14.12 13.55 -8.55
CA MET A 25 12.76 13.20 -8.97
C MET A 25 12.48 13.54 -10.46
N LEU A 26 13.53 13.55 -11.28
CA LEU A 26 13.49 13.97 -12.68
C LEU A 26 14.25 12.96 -13.54
N LEU A 27 13.63 12.49 -14.62
CA LEU A 27 14.31 11.67 -15.62
C LEU A 27 15.29 12.52 -16.44
N PRO A 28 16.36 11.91 -16.98
CA PRO A 28 17.22 12.55 -17.96
C PRO A 28 16.42 13.07 -19.17
N THR A 29 16.91 14.13 -19.79
CA THR A 29 16.25 14.73 -20.96
C THR A 29 16.12 13.74 -22.12
N GLU A 30 15.17 13.98 -23.03
CA GLU A 30 15.00 13.14 -24.22
C GLU A 30 16.31 13.01 -25.01
N GLN A 31 17.13 14.07 -25.04
CA GLN A 31 18.41 14.06 -25.73
C GLN A 31 19.41 13.10 -25.07
N ILE A 32 19.58 13.17 -23.76
CA ILE A 32 20.45 12.27 -22.99
C ILE A 32 19.98 10.82 -23.14
N LEU A 33 18.66 10.58 -23.11
CA LEU A 33 18.09 9.25 -23.30
C LEU A 33 18.33 8.72 -24.74
N CYS A 34 18.28 9.58 -25.77
CA CYS A 34 18.60 9.21 -27.15
C CYS A 34 20.06 8.73 -27.27
N GLU A 35 20.99 9.46 -26.67
CA GLU A 35 22.43 9.12 -26.67
C GLU A 35 22.68 7.83 -25.90
N ARG A 36 22.13 7.70 -24.70
CA ARG A 36 22.30 6.55 -23.82
C ARG A 36 21.76 5.24 -24.43
N PHE A 37 20.58 5.28 -25.00
CA PHE A 37 19.92 4.10 -25.58
C PHE A 37 20.19 3.91 -27.08
N LYS A 38 20.95 4.82 -27.69
CA LYS A 38 21.19 4.85 -29.15
C LYS A 38 19.87 4.67 -29.93
N ALA A 39 18.89 5.49 -29.61
CA ALA A 39 17.52 5.42 -30.13
C ALA A 39 17.07 6.78 -30.66
N SER A 40 16.14 6.75 -31.63
CA SER A 40 15.55 7.99 -32.16
C SER A 40 14.68 8.69 -31.10
N ARG A 41 14.51 10.02 -31.25
CA ARG A 41 13.60 10.78 -30.37
C ARG A 41 12.18 10.20 -30.35
N GLN A 42 11.69 9.70 -31.48
CA GLN A 42 10.37 9.08 -31.56
C GLN A 42 10.29 7.79 -30.71
N THR A 43 11.34 6.95 -30.75
CA THR A 43 11.41 5.73 -29.94
C THR A 43 11.46 6.06 -28.44
N ILE A 44 12.22 7.09 -28.03
CA ILE A 44 12.26 7.56 -26.64
C ILE A 44 10.90 8.12 -26.22
N ARG A 45 10.24 8.92 -27.04
CA ARG A 45 8.90 9.44 -26.75
C ARG A 45 7.86 8.35 -26.56
N GLN A 46 7.90 7.30 -27.38
CA GLN A 46 7.03 6.13 -27.21
C GLN A 46 7.31 5.41 -25.89
N ALA A 47 8.58 5.23 -25.53
CA ALA A 47 8.93 4.64 -24.23
C ALA A 47 8.44 5.51 -23.05
N LEU A 48 8.65 6.82 -23.12
CA LEU A 48 8.16 7.74 -22.09
C LEU A 48 6.63 7.79 -22.00
N SER A 49 5.92 7.64 -23.15
CA SER A 49 4.44 7.57 -23.16
C SER A 49 3.92 6.35 -22.40
N ILE A 50 4.63 5.21 -22.44
CA ILE A 50 4.28 4.05 -21.61
C ILE A 50 4.43 4.38 -20.15
N LEU A 51 5.54 5.00 -19.75
CA LEU A 51 5.76 5.39 -18.33
C LEU A 51 4.74 6.41 -17.84
N VAL A 52 4.26 7.31 -18.71
CA VAL A 52 3.14 8.22 -18.40
C VAL A 52 1.83 7.44 -18.22
N SER A 53 1.52 6.51 -19.13
CA SER A 53 0.31 5.69 -19.03
C SER A 53 0.32 4.75 -17.81
N ASP A 54 1.52 4.32 -17.39
CA ASP A 54 1.72 3.55 -16.16
C ASP A 54 1.71 4.44 -14.89
N GLY A 55 1.58 5.78 -15.04
CA GLY A 55 1.56 6.72 -13.93
C GLY A 55 2.91 6.91 -13.23
N LEU A 56 4.01 6.42 -13.81
CA LEU A 56 5.34 6.50 -13.22
C LEU A 56 6.01 7.85 -13.39
N ILE A 57 5.63 8.59 -14.44
CA ILE A 57 6.14 9.94 -14.74
C ILE A 57 5.04 10.88 -15.19
N GLU A 58 5.23 12.16 -14.92
CA GLU A 58 4.41 13.26 -15.43
C GLU A 58 5.27 14.15 -16.34
N ARG A 59 4.76 14.51 -17.53
CA ARG A 59 5.46 15.43 -18.43
C ARG A 59 4.97 16.85 -18.18
N ARG A 60 5.89 17.74 -17.80
CA ARG A 60 5.61 19.18 -17.64
C ARG A 60 6.31 19.97 -18.75
N GLN A 61 5.53 20.76 -19.47
CA GLN A 61 6.06 21.57 -20.56
C GLN A 61 7.14 22.53 -20.05
N GLY A 62 8.33 22.48 -20.65
CA GLY A 62 9.48 23.29 -20.25
C GLY A 62 10.27 22.79 -19.03
N SER A 63 9.76 21.81 -18.25
CA SER A 63 10.39 21.30 -17.03
C SER A 63 10.86 19.84 -17.12
N GLY A 64 10.54 19.13 -18.21
CA GLY A 64 10.97 17.75 -18.42
C GLY A 64 9.98 16.68 -17.93
N SER A 65 10.49 15.46 -17.73
CA SER A 65 9.70 14.30 -17.25
C SER A 65 10.00 14.10 -15.77
N HIS A 66 9.06 14.50 -14.94
CA HIS A 66 9.13 14.33 -13.48
C HIS A 66 8.72 12.91 -13.11
N ILE A 67 9.50 12.28 -12.27
CA ILE A 67 9.12 11.00 -11.67
C ILE A 67 8.00 11.32 -10.68
N CYS A 68 6.83 10.76 -10.94
CA CYS A 68 5.78 10.71 -9.93
C CYS A 68 6.34 9.78 -8.87
N GLY A 69 6.80 10.35 -7.73
CA GLY A 69 7.47 9.55 -6.72
C GLY A 69 6.69 8.28 -6.45
N LEU A 70 7.37 7.18 -6.17
CA LEU A 70 6.77 5.91 -5.78
C LEU A 70 5.91 6.04 -4.49
N SER A 71 5.90 7.20 -3.88
CA SER A 71 4.93 7.66 -2.92
C SER A 71 3.70 8.21 -3.65
N SER A 72 2.78 7.34 -3.98
CA SER A 72 1.38 7.63 -4.31
C SER A 72 0.97 7.87 -5.76
N SER A 73 1.21 6.96 -6.70
CA SER A 73 0.19 6.77 -7.73
C SER A 73 0.35 5.44 -8.49
N SER A 74 -0.46 4.52 -8.10
CA SER A 74 -0.96 3.26 -8.68
C SER A 74 -0.32 1.91 -8.34
N THR A 75 0.49 1.76 -7.30
CA THR A 75 -0.01 0.93 -6.23
C THR A 75 -0.72 1.90 -5.27
N LYS A 76 -2.03 2.05 -5.29
CA LYS A 76 -2.77 2.37 -4.07
C LYS A 76 -2.13 1.45 -3.06
N SER A 77 -1.33 1.99 -2.15
CA SER A 77 -0.90 1.26 -0.95
C SER A 77 -2.19 0.67 -0.45
N LEU A 78 -2.35 -0.64 -0.64
CA LEU A 78 -3.57 -1.31 -0.23
C LEU A 78 -3.68 -1.01 1.25
N LYS A 79 -4.58 -0.11 1.61
CA LYS A 79 -4.80 0.22 3.01
C LYS A 79 -5.24 -1.05 3.69
N VAL A 80 -4.44 -1.50 4.62
CA VAL A 80 -4.67 -2.75 5.35
C VAL A 80 -5.33 -2.42 6.67
N ILE A 81 -6.55 -2.91 6.85
CA ILE A 81 -7.31 -2.75 8.08
C ILE A 81 -7.46 -4.10 8.76
N ALA A 82 -6.91 -4.24 9.95
CA ALA A 82 -7.12 -5.44 10.75
C ALA A 82 -8.53 -5.40 11.37
N VAL A 83 -9.27 -6.49 11.21
CA VAL A 83 -10.58 -6.69 11.85
C VAL A 83 -10.42 -7.83 12.84
N VAL A 84 -10.45 -7.51 14.11
CA VAL A 84 -10.27 -8.45 15.22
C VAL A 84 -11.60 -8.65 15.92
N THR A 85 -12.13 -9.86 15.85
CA THR A 85 -13.42 -10.21 16.48
C THR A 85 -13.26 -11.39 17.44
N THR A 86 -14.26 -11.64 18.26
CA THR A 86 -14.27 -12.83 19.12
C THR A 86 -14.47 -14.07 18.29
N TYR A 87 -15.38 -14.05 17.32
CA TYR A 87 -15.71 -15.18 16.42
C TYR A 87 -15.85 -14.68 14.98
N ILE A 88 -15.68 -15.57 14.00
CA ILE A 88 -15.87 -15.26 12.57
C ILE A 88 -17.14 -15.93 12.04
N SER A 89 -17.39 -17.17 12.43
CA SER A 89 -18.41 -18.04 11.85
C SER A 89 -19.70 -18.11 12.65
N ASP A 90 -19.72 -17.57 13.87
CA ASP A 90 -20.80 -17.81 14.81
C ASP A 90 -21.79 -16.64 14.87
N TYR A 91 -23.07 -16.97 14.95
CA TYR A 91 -24.19 -16.10 15.24
C TYR A 91 -24.28 -14.88 14.29
N ILE A 92 -24.06 -13.65 14.77
CA ILE A 92 -24.20 -12.41 14.00
C ILE A 92 -22.93 -12.02 13.23
N PHE A 93 -21.77 -12.59 13.58
CA PHE A 93 -20.47 -12.17 13.03
C PHE A 93 -20.36 -12.29 11.52
N PRO A 94 -20.86 -13.37 10.85
CA PRO A 94 -20.77 -13.47 9.40
C PRO A 94 -21.41 -12.32 8.65
N SER A 95 -22.58 -11.83 9.14
CA SER A 95 -23.25 -10.68 8.51
C SER A 95 -22.52 -9.36 8.76
N ILE A 96 -22.05 -9.14 9.99
CA ILE A 96 -21.28 -7.93 10.33
C ILE A 96 -19.97 -7.90 9.53
N LEU A 97 -19.23 -9.01 9.47
CA LEU A 97 -17.98 -9.09 8.75
C LEU A 97 -18.15 -8.87 7.25
N ARG A 98 -19.23 -9.38 6.66
CA ARG A 98 -19.57 -9.14 5.26
C ARG A 98 -19.80 -7.65 4.98
N GLU A 99 -20.52 -6.96 5.85
CA GLU A 99 -20.74 -5.51 5.67
C GLU A 99 -19.45 -4.72 5.88
N ILE A 100 -18.62 -5.08 6.85
CA ILE A 100 -17.29 -4.47 7.04
C ILE A 100 -16.43 -4.68 5.77
N GLU A 101 -16.42 -5.90 5.23
CA GLU A 101 -15.67 -6.22 4.00
C GLU A 101 -16.17 -5.38 2.81
N ASN A 102 -17.49 -5.31 2.61
CA ASN A 102 -18.11 -4.53 1.54
C ASN A 102 -17.68 -3.06 1.62
N VAL A 103 -17.77 -2.45 2.80
CA VAL A 103 -17.40 -1.04 3.01
C VAL A 103 -15.90 -0.82 2.81
N LEU A 104 -15.05 -1.67 3.37
CA LEU A 104 -13.60 -1.55 3.25
C LEU A 104 -13.16 -1.72 1.80
N SER A 105 -13.66 -2.74 1.10
CA SER A 105 -13.34 -3.02 -0.31
C SER A 105 -13.79 -1.89 -1.23
N ALA A 106 -14.98 -1.35 -1.03
CA ALA A 106 -15.50 -0.20 -1.78
C ALA A 106 -14.61 1.06 -1.61
N ASN A 107 -13.91 1.18 -0.48
CA ASN A 107 -12.98 2.28 -0.20
C ASN A 107 -11.51 1.94 -0.50
N GLY A 108 -11.24 0.83 -1.19
CA GLY A 108 -9.89 0.41 -1.56
C GLY A 108 -9.03 -0.05 -0.38
N CYS A 109 -9.67 -0.54 0.69
CA CYS A 109 -9.02 -1.13 1.84
C CYS A 109 -9.09 -2.66 1.78
N THR A 110 -8.05 -3.33 2.26
CA THR A 110 -7.99 -4.79 2.37
C THR A 110 -8.20 -5.20 3.83
N PRO A 111 -9.26 -5.95 4.17
CA PRO A 111 -9.45 -6.44 5.52
C PRO A 111 -8.52 -7.63 5.82
N LEU A 112 -7.89 -7.62 7.01
CA LEU A 112 -7.23 -8.78 7.61
C LEU A 112 -8.08 -9.25 8.79
N LEU A 113 -8.68 -10.44 8.66
CA LEU A 113 -9.59 -10.97 9.68
C LEU A 113 -8.84 -11.82 10.70
N PHE A 114 -9.11 -11.57 11.99
CA PHE A 114 -8.58 -12.33 13.11
C PHE A 114 -9.69 -12.69 14.08
N ALA A 115 -9.65 -13.93 14.62
CA ALA A 115 -10.55 -14.40 15.67
C ALA A 115 -9.78 -14.61 16.97
N THR A 116 -10.26 -13.99 18.05
CA THR A 116 -9.67 -14.19 19.39
C THR A 116 -10.23 -15.43 20.08
N GLN A 117 -11.36 -15.98 19.60
CA GLN A 117 -12.11 -17.04 20.26
C GLN A 117 -12.45 -16.68 21.73
N ASN A 118 -12.71 -15.42 21.97
CA ASN A 118 -12.96 -14.84 23.29
C ASN A 118 -11.87 -15.16 24.34
N GLN A 119 -10.61 -15.33 23.88
CA GLN A 119 -9.47 -15.63 24.73
C GLN A 119 -8.47 -14.46 24.73
N VAL A 120 -8.20 -13.92 25.91
CA VAL A 120 -7.25 -12.80 26.13
C VAL A 120 -5.85 -13.13 25.61
N SER A 121 -5.41 -14.38 25.74
CA SER A 121 -4.10 -14.84 25.26
C SER A 121 -3.99 -14.80 23.73
N ASN A 122 -5.09 -15.12 23.02
CA ASN A 122 -5.13 -15.06 21.56
C ASN A 122 -5.14 -13.61 21.08
N GLU A 123 -5.95 -12.74 21.71
CA GLU A 123 -5.92 -11.31 21.45
C GLU A 123 -4.49 -10.76 21.60
N ARG A 124 -3.78 -11.12 22.68
CA ARG A 124 -2.40 -10.70 22.90
C ARG A 124 -1.46 -11.13 21.78
N LYS A 125 -1.59 -12.38 21.28
CA LYS A 125 -0.80 -12.89 20.16
C LYS A 125 -1.09 -12.09 18.88
N ILE A 126 -2.36 -11.85 18.58
CA ILE A 126 -2.81 -11.08 17.42
C ILE A 126 -2.23 -9.67 17.49
N LEU A 127 -2.40 -8.96 18.60
CA LEU A 127 -1.88 -7.59 18.77
C LEU A 127 -0.36 -7.51 18.62
N LYS A 128 0.40 -8.51 19.10
CA LYS A 128 1.85 -8.60 18.88
C LYS A 128 2.18 -8.74 17.39
N ASN A 129 1.45 -9.59 16.66
CA ASN A 129 1.64 -9.76 15.23
C ASN A 129 1.31 -8.46 14.48
N LEU A 130 0.22 -7.78 14.84
CA LEU A 130 -0.15 -6.50 14.25
C LEU A 130 0.92 -5.41 14.48
N LEU A 131 1.57 -5.41 15.65
CA LEU A 131 2.68 -4.50 15.94
C LEU A 131 3.91 -4.72 15.05
N SER A 132 4.10 -5.93 14.51
CA SER A 132 5.21 -6.28 13.63
C SER A 132 4.91 -6.03 12.13
N LEU A 133 3.67 -5.66 11.78
CA LEU A 133 3.33 -5.30 10.40
C LEU A 133 3.74 -3.86 10.11
N ASP A 134 4.42 -3.66 8.97
CA ASP A 134 4.87 -2.34 8.54
C ASP A 134 3.79 -1.56 7.77
N ASN A 135 2.80 -2.27 7.22
CA ASN A 135 1.76 -1.72 6.35
C ASN A 135 0.35 -1.80 6.95
N LEU A 136 0.21 -1.65 8.26
CA LEU A 136 -1.08 -1.65 8.94
C LEU A 136 -1.61 -0.22 9.08
N ASP A 137 -2.75 0.08 8.45
CA ASP A 137 -3.34 1.43 8.40
C ASP A 137 -4.42 1.67 9.45
N GLY A 138 -4.96 0.61 10.05
CA GLY A 138 -5.97 0.74 11.10
C GLY A 138 -6.45 -0.59 11.67
N ILE A 139 -7.17 -0.51 12.79
CA ILE A 139 -7.71 -1.68 13.48
C ILE A 139 -9.17 -1.42 13.84
N LEU A 140 -10.04 -2.36 13.46
CA LEU A 140 -11.39 -2.51 14.01
C LEU A 140 -11.35 -3.67 15.00
N VAL A 141 -11.73 -3.47 16.24
CA VAL A 141 -11.58 -4.52 17.25
C VAL A 141 -12.82 -4.63 18.14
N GLU A 142 -13.30 -5.86 18.25
CA GLU A 142 -14.18 -6.27 19.34
C GLU A 142 -13.32 -6.77 20.49
N GLY A 143 -13.44 -6.11 21.64
CA GLY A 143 -12.63 -6.44 22.81
C GLY A 143 -12.98 -7.81 23.38
N THR A 144 -11.97 -8.66 23.58
CA THR A 144 -12.14 -9.94 24.26
C THR A 144 -12.60 -9.70 25.71
N LYS A 145 -13.68 -10.36 26.11
CA LYS A 145 -14.30 -10.19 27.46
C LYS A 145 -14.54 -8.71 27.80
N SER A 146 -15.20 -7.98 26.89
CA SER A 146 -15.39 -6.53 26.91
C SER A 146 -16.00 -5.97 28.21
N GLY A 147 -16.67 -6.79 29.02
CA GLY A 147 -17.16 -6.43 30.34
C GLY A 147 -16.11 -6.37 31.47
N LEU A 148 -14.85 -6.69 31.18
CA LEU A 148 -13.75 -6.71 32.15
C LEU A 148 -12.61 -5.77 31.69
N PRO A 149 -11.78 -5.27 32.64
CA PRO A 149 -10.59 -4.52 32.27
C PRO A 149 -9.70 -5.34 31.31
N ASN A 150 -9.35 -4.76 30.17
CA ASN A 150 -8.55 -5.48 29.17
C ASN A 150 -7.06 -5.57 29.60
N PRO A 151 -6.51 -6.76 29.86
CA PRO A 151 -5.13 -6.94 30.28
C PRO A 151 -4.10 -6.67 29.17
N ASN A 152 -4.54 -6.47 27.91
CA ASN A 152 -3.68 -6.19 26.76
C ASN A 152 -3.55 -4.68 26.44
N ILE A 153 -4.01 -3.81 27.34
CA ILE A 153 -3.98 -2.35 27.14
C ILE A 153 -2.58 -1.80 26.81
N ASP A 154 -1.54 -2.49 27.30
CA ASP A 154 -0.14 -2.16 27.00
C ASP A 154 0.18 -2.24 25.50
N LEU A 155 -0.40 -3.22 24.79
CA LEU A 155 -0.21 -3.41 23.34
C LEU A 155 -1.03 -2.40 22.52
N TYR A 156 -2.25 -2.12 22.93
CA TYR A 156 -3.06 -1.05 22.31
C TYR A 156 -2.36 0.31 22.43
N LYS A 157 -1.80 0.65 23.57
CA LYS A 157 -1.00 1.87 23.75
C LYS A 157 0.21 1.93 22.82
N LYS A 158 0.86 0.78 22.54
CA LYS A 158 1.98 0.71 21.58
C LYS A 158 1.52 0.95 20.14
N LEU A 159 0.37 0.40 19.75
CA LEU A 159 -0.22 0.61 18.42
C LEU A 159 -0.60 2.08 18.22
N ILE A 160 -1.22 2.71 19.22
CA ILE A 160 -1.55 4.15 19.20
C ILE A 160 -0.27 5.00 19.08
N LYS A 161 0.80 4.65 19.79
CA LYS A 161 2.11 5.34 19.66
C LYS A 161 2.70 5.22 18.25
N LYS A 162 2.41 4.14 17.53
CA LYS A 162 2.74 3.98 16.11
C LYS A 162 1.78 4.73 15.17
N GLN A 163 0.88 5.55 15.72
CA GLN A 163 -0.14 6.30 14.97
C GLN A 163 -1.13 5.42 14.19
N ILE A 164 -1.33 4.18 14.61
CA ILE A 164 -2.32 3.27 14.03
C ILE A 164 -3.67 3.57 14.69
N PRO A 165 -4.68 4.04 13.94
CA PRO A 165 -6.00 4.30 14.48
C PRO A 165 -6.70 2.99 14.89
N ILE A 166 -7.38 3.03 16.02
CA ILE A 166 -8.11 1.88 16.58
C ILE A 166 -9.55 2.28 16.84
N VAL A 167 -10.48 1.50 16.31
CA VAL A 167 -11.91 1.65 16.57
C VAL A 167 -12.38 0.40 17.31
N PHE A 168 -12.99 0.60 18.46
CA PHE A 168 -13.65 -0.46 19.22
C PHE A 168 -15.12 -0.59 18.77
N LEU A 169 -15.54 -1.84 18.52
CA LEU A 169 -16.90 -2.22 18.14
C LEU A 169 -17.73 -2.55 19.39
#